data_595bf94fecd6514de4dcf6e3c1737d44
#
_entry.id   595bf94fecd6514de4dcf6e3c1737d44
#
_cell.length_a   1.000
_cell.length_b   1.000
_cell.length_c   1.000
_cell.angle_alpha   90.00
_cell.angle_beta   90.00
_cell.angle_gamma   90.00
#
_symmetry.space_group_name_H-M   'P 1'
#
loop_
_entity.id
_entity.type
_entity.pdbx_description
1 polymer ?
#
loop_
_entity_poly.entity_id
_entity_poly.type
_entity_poly.pdbx_seq_one_letter_code
_entity_poly.pdbx_strand_id
1 'polypeptide(L)'
;GKEMVARSIHRLSARNNGVFMGVDMGAIPETLFESELFGHQKGAFTGAVQDKPGRFEMAEEGTLFLDEIGNLPVTMQTKLLTVLEQRLIRRIGANSDIPIDIRLISATNQPIHQMVEKGSFRRDLLYRLNTIELLIPPLRDRVDDIPALARHFLDEACRKYGKPGLEIGKKSMKQLMQYHWPGNVRELQNTLARGVIMSDEKQVTFDQLGNTAGGSLTPPTLNIEENEKSLIQKALLTNRGNVTRAAADLGIDRNALYRRMKKYGIQ
;
A
#
# COMPACT_ATOMS: atom_id res chain seq x y z
N GLY A 1 7.70 -1.19 -2.79
CA GLY A 1 8.98 -0.90 -3.50
C GLY A 1 9.19 0.55 -3.87
N LYS A 2 8.12 1.38 -3.92
CA LYS A 2 8.21 2.80 -4.31
C LYS A 2 9.26 3.57 -3.49
N GLU A 3 9.22 3.46 -2.18
CA GLU A 3 10.17 4.13 -1.29
C GLU A 3 11.62 3.63 -1.49
N MET A 4 11.82 2.33 -1.71
CA MET A 4 13.17 1.79 -1.97
C MET A 4 13.76 2.37 -3.27
N VAL A 5 12.94 2.48 -4.32
CA VAL A 5 13.35 3.11 -5.58
C VAL A 5 13.68 4.59 -5.34
N ALA A 6 12.83 5.33 -4.63
CA ALA A 6 13.08 6.74 -4.29
C ALA A 6 14.39 6.92 -3.50
N ARG A 7 14.64 6.06 -2.51
CA ARG A 7 15.92 6.07 -1.76
C ARG A 7 17.12 5.75 -2.63
N SER A 8 16.98 4.82 -3.59
CA SER A 8 18.06 4.51 -4.54
C SER A 8 18.35 5.68 -5.47
N ILE A 9 17.30 6.35 -5.96
CA ILE A 9 17.44 7.58 -6.78
C ILE A 9 18.15 8.69 -6.00
N HIS A 10 17.82 8.86 -4.70
CA HIS A 10 18.50 9.83 -3.84
C HIS A 10 19.98 9.47 -3.66
N ARG A 11 20.31 8.22 -3.33
CA ARG A 11 21.68 7.74 -3.10
C ARG A 11 22.57 7.89 -4.34
N LEU A 12 22.00 7.75 -5.54
CA LEU A 12 22.72 7.88 -6.81
C LEU A 12 22.75 9.34 -7.34
N SER A 13 22.22 10.30 -6.58
CA SER A 13 22.14 11.70 -7.00
C SER A 13 23.28 12.53 -6.45
N ALA A 14 23.42 13.75 -6.99
CA ALA A 14 24.33 14.76 -6.45
C ALA A 14 23.98 15.20 -5.01
N ARG A 15 22.76 14.89 -4.56
CA ARG A 15 22.27 15.21 -3.21
C ARG A 15 22.31 14.02 -2.23
N ASN A 16 23.13 13.01 -2.52
CA ASN A 16 23.24 11.78 -1.71
C ASN A 16 23.69 12.01 -0.25
N ASN A 17 24.39 13.12 0.02
CA ASN A 17 24.80 13.54 1.37
C ASN A 17 23.73 14.39 2.07
N GLY A 18 22.69 14.84 1.37
CA GLY A 18 21.59 15.61 1.93
C GLY A 18 20.54 14.74 2.61
N VAL A 19 19.56 15.39 3.22
CA VAL A 19 18.46 14.71 3.89
C VAL A 19 17.55 14.00 2.87
N PHE A 20 17.18 12.74 3.13
CA PHE A 20 16.06 12.09 2.47
C PHE A 20 14.84 12.13 3.38
N MET A 21 13.89 13.01 3.09
CA MET A 21 12.65 13.18 3.85
C MET A 21 11.49 12.47 3.15
N GLY A 22 11.00 11.37 3.73
CA GLY A 22 9.79 10.68 3.25
C GLY A 22 8.54 11.18 3.97
N VAL A 23 7.47 11.41 3.22
CA VAL A 23 6.16 11.82 3.74
C VAL A 23 5.10 10.95 3.09
N ASP A 24 4.38 10.19 3.90
CA ASP A 24 3.21 9.43 3.45
C ASP A 24 1.96 10.32 3.53
N MET A 25 1.47 10.73 2.37
CA MET A 25 0.29 11.59 2.26
C MET A 25 -0.99 10.89 2.71
N GLY A 26 -1.03 9.55 2.69
CA GLY A 26 -2.16 8.78 3.21
C GLY A 26 -2.23 8.72 4.74
N ALA A 27 -1.13 9.00 5.42
CA ALA A 27 -1.05 8.95 6.89
C ALA A 27 -1.35 10.30 7.57
N ILE A 28 -1.38 11.41 6.81
CA ILE A 28 -1.61 12.75 7.36
C ILE A 28 -3.12 13.05 7.32
N PRO A 29 -3.75 13.41 8.44
CA PRO A 29 -5.11 13.94 8.45
C PRO A 29 -5.24 15.20 7.57
N GLU A 30 -6.34 15.34 6.83
CA GLU A 30 -6.55 16.43 5.87
C GLU A 30 -6.35 17.82 6.49
N THR A 31 -6.80 18.01 7.72
CA THR A 31 -6.67 19.25 8.48
C THR A 31 -5.24 19.64 8.85
N LEU A 32 -4.31 18.68 8.80
CA LEU A 32 -2.91 18.88 9.16
C LEU A 32 -1.97 18.96 7.98
N PHE A 33 -2.42 18.68 6.75
CA PHE A 33 -1.57 18.70 5.55
C PHE A 33 -0.75 19.97 5.43
N GLU A 34 -1.42 21.13 5.55
CA GLU A 34 -0.77 22.41 5.39
C GLU A 34 0.32 22.65 6.44
N SER A 35 -0.01 22.38 7.69
CA SER A 35 0.92 22.53 8.81
C SER A 35 2.12 21.57 8.74
N GLU A 36 1.89 20.31 8.33
CA GLU A 36 2.96 19.33 8.18
C GLU A 36 3.88 19.65 6.99
N LEU A 37 3.31 20.05 5.84
CA LEU A 37 4.12 20.32 4.66
C LEU A 37 4.86 21.66 4.72
N PHE A 38 4.18 22.74 5.13
CA PHE A 38 4.72 24.10 5.05
C PHE A 38 5.13 24.68 6.39
N GLY A 39 4.74 24.02 7.51
CA GLY A 39 5.02 24.51 8.86
C GLY A 39 4.06 25.60 9.31
N HIS A 40 4.21 26.01 10.57
CA HIS A 40 3.39 27.08 11.16
C HIS A 40 4.19 27.91 12.15
N GLN A 41 3.73 29.16 12.38
CA GLN A 41 4.18 29.98 13.49
C GLN A 41 3.31 29.77 14.73
N LYS A 42 3.87 30.07 15.89
CA LYS A 42 3.15 30.11 17.15
C LYS A 42 1.91 31.02 17.02
N GLY A 43 0.74 30.51 17.44
CA GLY A 43 -0.52 31.26 17.40
C GLY A 43 -1.22 31.24 16.03
N ALA A 44 -0.72 30.53 15.01
CA ALA A 44 -1.32 30.48 13.69
C ALA A 44 -2.72 29.84 13.67
N PHE A 45 -2.99 28.95 14.62
CA PHE A 45 -4.28 28.28 14.85
C PHE A 45 -4.41 27.81 16.28
N THR A 46 -5.60 27.41 16.71
CA THR A 46 -5.83 26.82 18.04
C THR A 46 -5.00 25.57 18.24
N GLY A 47 -4.00 25.62 19.14
CA GLY A 47 -3.06 24.51 19.36
C GLY A 47 -1.65 24.74 18.80
N ALA A 48 -1.38 25.81 18.06
CA ALA A 48 -0.05 26.18 17.60
C ALA A 48 0.75 26.84 18.77
N VAL A 49 1.25 26.00 19.68
CA VAL A 49 1.93 26.45 20.91
C VAL A 49 3.33 27.00 20.64
N GLN A 50 3.99 26.52 19.58
CA GLN A 50 5.36 26.90 19.19
C GLN A 50 5.50 26.94 17.66
N ASP A 51 6.57 27.54 17.18
CA ASP A 51 6.94 27.47 15.76
C ASP A 51 7.31 26.05 15.38
N LYS A 52 6.86 25.60 14.21
CA LYS A 52 7.20 24.28 13.66
C LYS A 52 7.61 24.41 12.20
N PRO A 53 8.83 23.99 11.80
CA PRO A 53 9.22 23.94 10.41
C PRO A 53 8.41 22.87 9.64
N GLY A 54 8.10 23.13 8.37
CA GLY A 54 7.44 22.18 7.49
C GLY A 54 8.40 21.19 6.86
N ARG A 55 7.85 20.13 6.24
CA ARG A 55 8.64 19.09 5.55
C ARG A 55 9.45 19.64 4.39
N PHE A 56 8.95 20.66 3.69
CA PHE A 56 9.69 21.34 2.64
C PHE A 56 10.95 22.01 3.16
N GLU A 57 10.85 22.74 4.26
CA GLU A 57 11.97 23.41 4.92
C GLU A 57 12.98 22.40 5.48
N MET A 58 12.49 21.31 6.10
CA MET A 58 13.35 20.25 6.67
C MET A 58 14.08 19.44 5.59
N ALA A 59 13.63 19.47 4.35
CA ALA A 59 14.24 18.77 3.22
C ALA A 59 15.20 19.66 2.41
N GLU A 60 15.51 20.86 2.89
CA GLU A 60 16.40 21.82 2.21
C GLU A 60 17.72 21.18 1.79
N GLU A 61 18.19 21.49 0.58
CA GLU A 61 19.36 20.91 -0.10
C GLU A 61 19.33 19.37 -0.25
N GLY A 62 18.22 18.74 0.13
CA GLY A 62 18.00 17.30 0.15
C GLY A 62 17.00 16.80 -0.89
N THR A 63 16.32 15.71 -0.54
CA THR A 63 15.27 15.08 -1.35
C THR A 63 14.01 14.93 -0.49
N LEU A 64 12.90 15.49 -0.97
CA LEU A 64 11.56 15.27 -0.42
C LEU A 64 10.86 14.18 -1.25
N PHE A 65 10.45 13.10 -0.58
CA PHE A 65 9.68 12.02 -1.18
C PHE A 65 8.24 12.07 -0.68
N LEU A 66 7.30 12.35 -1.58
CA LEU A 66 5.86 12.35 -1.29
C LEU A 66 5.26 11.02 -1.76
N ASP A 67 5.00 10.11 -0.81
CA ASP A 67 4.30 8.86 -1.12
C ASP A 67 2.79 9.08 -1.11
N GLU A 68 2.08 8.37 -1.99
CA GLU A 68 0.63 8.44 -2.17
C GLU A 68 0.11 9.87 -2.46
N ILE A 69 0.79 10.58 -3.38
CA ILE A 69 0.45 11.97 -3.78
C ILE A 69 -0.99 12.11 -4.28
N GLY A 70 -1.62 11.03 -4.79
CA GLY A 70 -3.01 11.02 -5.19
C GLY A 70 -4.01 11.31 -4.06
N ASN A 71 -3.59 11.15 -2.78
CA ASN A 71 -4.43 11.46 -1.62
C ASN A 71 -4.46 12.96 -1.26
N LEU A 72 -3.68 13.80 -1.98
CA LEU A 72 -3.60 15.22 -1.68
C LEU A 72 -4.91 15.92 -2.05
N PRO A 73 -5.58 16.64 -1.12
CA PRO A 73 -6.79 17.41 -1.41
C PRO A 73 -6.55 18.46 -2.50
N VAL A 74 -7.56 18.74 -3.32
CA VAL A 74 -7.45 19.69 -4.46
C VAL A 74 -6.96 21.07 -4.02
N THR A 75 -7.40 21.53 -2.85
CA THR A 75 -6.95 22.81 -2.26
C THR A 75 -5.44 22.82 -1.99
N MET A 76 -4.91 21.69 -1.52
CA MET A 76 -3.48 21.53 -1.24
C MET A 76 -2.66 21.33 -2.51
N GLN A 77 -3.26 20.74 -3.56
CA GLN A 77 -2.61 20.61 -4.87
C GLN A 77 -2.28 21.98 -5.46
N THR A 78 -3.15 22.97 -5.30
CA THR A 78 -2.89 24.37 -5.74
C THR A 78 -1.69 24.98 -4.99
N LYS A 79 -1.63 24.80 -3.67
CA LYS A 79 -0.50 25.30 -2.87
C LYS A 79 0.81 24.60 -3.23
N LEU A 80 0.76 23.29 -3.42
CA LEU A 80 1.93 22.52 -3.86
C LEU A 80 2.45 23.01 -5.22
N LEU A 81 1.55 23.26 -6.19
CA LEU A 81 1.92 23.79 -7.49
C LEU A 81 2.66 25.13 -7.34
N THR A 82 2.09 26.07 -6.57
CA THR A 82 2.71 27.37 -6.32
C THR A 82 4.12 27.23 -5.74
N VAL A 83 4.29 26.34 -4.77
CA VAL A 83 5.62 26.08 -4.17
C VAL A 83 6.62 25.53 -5.19
N LEU A 84 6.17 24.60 -6.05
CA LEU A 84 7.04 24.01 -7.09
C LEU A 84 7.40 25.00 -8.21
N GLU A 85 6.54 25.98 -8.49
CA GLU A 85 6.80 27.03 -9.48
C GLU A 85 7.71 28.13 -8.95
N GLN A 86 7.41 28.62 -7.76
CA GLN A 86 8.09 29.77 -7.17
C GLN A 86 9.36 29.39 -6.40
N ARG A 87 9.48 28.13 -5.97
CA ARG A 87 10.51 27.64 -5.03
C ARG A 87 10.54 28.42 -3.72
N LEU A 88 9.36 28.83 -3.28
CA LEU A 88 9.14 29.54 -2.03
C LEU A 88 8.06 28.84 -1.24
N ILE A 89 8.24 28.75 0.06
CA ILE A 89 7.20 28.32 1.01
C ILE A 89 6.89 29.46 1.97
N ARG A 90 5.68 29.40 2.55
CA ARG A 90 5.27 30.28 3.62
C ARG A 90 4.66 29.46 4.74
N ARG A 91 5.15 29.63 5.95
CA ARG A 91 4.56 28.99 7.13
C ARG A 91 3.17 29.57 7.41
N ILE A 92 2.26 28.76 7.92
CA ILE A 92 0.93 29.25 8.34
C ILE A 92 1.12 30.33 9.39
N GLY A 93 0.44 31.48 9.21
CA GLY A 93 0.55 32.63 10.10
C GLY A 93 1.79 33.53 9.86
N ALA A 94 2.69 33.16 8.95
CA ALA A 94 3.84 33.99 8.59
C ALA A 94 3.53 34.93 7.41
N ASN A 95 4.22 36.08 7.39
CA ASN A 95 4.20 37.01 6.25
C ASN A 95 5.44 36.94 5.37
N SER A 96 6.46 36.19 5.79
CA SER A 96 7.73 36.02 5.06
C SER A 96 7.75 34.74 4.25
N ASP A 97 8.25 34.83 3.03
CA ASP A 97 8.54 33.68 2.20
C ASP A 97 9.94 33.11 2.51
N ILE A 98 10.07 31.81 2.46
CA ILE A 98 11.30 31.06 2.70
C ILE A 98 11.70 30.38 1.38
N PRO A 99 12.85 30.67 0.78
CA PRO A 99 13.31 29.97 -0.40
C PRO A 99 13.62 28.50 -0.08
N ILE A 100 13.38 27.62 -1.05
CA ILE A 100 13.66 26.20 -0.94
C ILE A 100 14.40 25.69 -2.17
N ASP A 101 15.42 24.87 -1.95
CA ASP A 101 16.11 24.11 -2.98
C ASP A 101 16.06 22.61 -2.67
N ILE A 102 15.04 21.96 -3.15
CA ILE A 102 14.80 20.52 -2.92
C ILE A 102 14.73 19.74 -4.23
N ARG A 103 15.10 18.47 -4.17
CA ARG A 103 14.72 17.49 -5.18
C ARG A 103 13.43 16.81 -4.75
N LEU A 104 12.39 16.91 -5.59
CA LEU A 104 11.11 16.25 -5.31
C LEU A 104 11.04 14.91 -6.04
N ILE A 105 10.59 13.89 -5.32
CA ILE A 105 10.17 12.59 -5.86
C ILE A 105 8.76 12.35 -5.36
N SER A 106 7.83 12.00 -6.24
CA SER A 106 6.46 11.66 -5.86
C SER A 106 6.10 10.25 -6.31
N ALA A 107 5.22 9.59 -5.56
CA ALA A 107 4.74 8.26 -5.90
C ALA A 107 3.24 8.13 -5.59
N THR A 108 2.56 7.28 -6.34
CA THR A 108 1.17 6.91 -6.07
C THR A 108 0.88 5.48 -6.55
N ASN A 109 -0.11 4.84 -5.97
CA ASN A 109 -0.71 3.59 -6.45
C ASN A 109 -2.05 3.84 -7.16
N GLN A 110 -2.52 5.07 -7.17
CA GLN A 110 -3.79 5.45 -7.77
C GLN A 110 -3.64 5.72 -9.27
N PRO A 111 -4.70 5.53 -10.07
CA PRO A 111 -4.69 5.83 -11.50
C PRO A 111 -4.74 7.34 -11.74
N ILE A 112 -3.60 8.02 -11.58
CA ILE A 112 -3.48 9.47 -11.55
C ILE A 112 -4.05 10.15 -12.80
N HIS A 113 -3.89 9.54 -13.97
CA HIS A 113 -4.46 10.07 -15.23
C HIS A 113 -5.99 10.07 -15.22
N GLN A 114 -6.62 9.00 -14.69
CA GLN A 114 -8.08 8.98 -14.53
C GLN A 114 -8.57 9.98 -13.49
N MET A 115 -7.77 10.24 -12.45
CA MET A 115 -8.07 11.27 -11.45
C MET A 115 -8.07 12.66 -12.07
N VAL A 116 -7.16 12.93 -13.01
CA VAL A 116 -7.15 14.20 -13.77
C VAL A 116 -8.39 14.33 -14.63
N GLU A 117 -8.81 13.27 -15.32
CA GLU A 117 -10.04 13.26 -16.13
C GLU A 117 -11.30 13.52 -15.29
N LYS A 118 -11.34 12.99 -14.07
CA LYS A 118 -12.43 13.19 -13.09
C LYS A 118 -12.34 14.51 -12.34
N GLY A 119 -11.31 15.31 -12.54
CA GLY A 119 -11.10 16.58 -11.84
C GLY A 119 -10.69 16.46 -10.36
N SER A 120 -10.37 15.24 -9.88
CA SER A 120 -9.90 15.03 -8.51
C SER A 120 -8.37 15.24 -8.36
N PHE A 121 -7.65 15.34 -9.46
CA PHE A 121 -6.25 15.75 -9.49
C PHE A 121 -6.02 16.80 -10.59
N ARG A 122 -5.27 17.85 -10.27
CA ARG A 122 -5.02 18.94 -11.22
C ARG A 122 -4.04 18.53 -12.30
N ARG A 123 -4.36 18.85 -13.54
CA ARG A 123 -3.53 18.56 -14.71
C ARG A 123 -2.20 19.33 -14.69
N ASP A 124 -2.26 20.61 -14.29
CA ASP A 124 -1.07 21.46 -14.21
C ASP A 124 -0.05 20.95 -13.20
N LEU A 125 -0.52 20.51 -12.02
CA LEU A 125 0.34 19.88 -11.02
C LEU A 125 0.94 18.58 -11.55
N LEU A 126 0.16 17.73 -12.21
CA LEU A 126 0.69 16.49 -12.80
C LEU A 126 1.83 16.77 -13.76
N TYR A 127 1.69 17.74 -14.68
CA TYR A 127 2.75 18.11 -15.61
C TYR A 127 4.00 18.64 -14.89
N ARG A 128 3.85 19.35 -13.79
CA ARG A 128 4.99 19.85 -13.02
C ARG A 128 5.73 18.74 -12.27
N LEU A 129 4.99 17.73 -11.79
CA LEU A 129 5.56 16.56 -11.12
C LEU A 129 6.17 15.55 -12.10
N ASN A 130 5.52 15.34 -13.24
CA ASN A 130 5.84 14.27 -14.19
C ASN A 130 6.91 14.69 -15.21
N THR A 131 8.11 15.09 -14.73
CA THR A 131 9.26 15.30 -15.61
C THR A 131 9.82 13.96 -16.10
N ILE A 132 9.88 12.96 -15.24
CA ILE A 132 10.31 11.58 -15.55
C ILE A 132 9.38 10.64 -14.79
N GLU A 133 8.69 9.76 -15.52
CA GLU A 133 7.82 8.73 -14.96
C GLU A 133 8.50 7.38 -14.94
N LEU A 134 8.47 6.72 -13.78
CA LEU A 134 9.00 5.38 -13.59
C LEU A 134 7.86 4.44 -13.18
N LEU A 135 7.52 3.52 -14.04
CA LEU A 135 6.54 2.47 -13.74
C LEU A 135 7.23 1.31 -13.03
N ILE A 136 6.78 1.01 -11.81
CA ILE A 136 7.23 -0.16 -11.06
C ILE A 136 6.24 -1.29 -11.32
N PRO A 137 6.64 -2.37 -12.03
CA PRO A 137 5.75 -3.46 -12.32
C PRO A 137 5.33 -4.20 -11.03
N PRO A 138 4.10 -4.72 -10.96
CA PRO A 138 3.67 -5.54 -9.84
C PRO A 138 4.47 -6.86 -9.79
N LEU A 139 4.50 -7.51 -8.63
CA LEU A 139 5.34 -8.69 -8.40
C LEU A 139 5.02 -9.86 -9.36
N ARG A 140 3.76 -10.01 -9.78
CA ARG A 140 3.32 -11.02 -10.76
C ARG A 140 3.96 -10.86 -12.15
N ASP A 141 4.40 -9.63 -12.50
CA ASP A 141 5.03 -9.33 -13.79
C ASP A 141 6.58 -9.40 -13.71
N ARG A 142 7.13 -9.73 -12.52
CA ARG A 142 8.56 -9.95 -12.26
C ARG A 142 8.77 -11.19 -11.37
N VAL A 143 8.23 -12.29 -11.83
CA VAL A 143 8.24 -13.59 -11.10
C VAL A 143 9.65 -14.05 -10.76
N ASP A 144 10.63 -13.71 -11.59
CA ASP A 144 12.05 -14.07 -11.40
C ASP A 144 12.68 -13.40 -10.16
N ASP A 145 12.10 -12.30 -9.66
CA ASP A 145 12.56 -11.66 -8.42
C ASP A 145 12.08 -12.42 -7.17
N ILE A 146 11.00 -13.21 -7.26
CA ILE A 146 10.38 -13.88 -6.12
C ILE A 146 11.37 -14.77 -5.35
N PRO A 147 12.21 -15.61 -5.98
CA PRO A 147 13.13 -16.45 -5.23
C PRO A 147 14.16 -15.67 -4.40
N ALA A 148 14.67 -14.57 -4.94
CA ALA A 148 15.63 -13.72 -4.23
C ALA A 148 14.95 -12.97 -3.07
N LEU A 149 13.78 -12.37 -3.31
CA LEU A 149 12.97 -11.70 -2.29
C LEU A 149 12.54 -12.66 -1.19
N ALA A 150 12.11 -13.88 -1.56
CA ALA A 150 11.66 -14.89 -0.61
C ALA A 150 12.77 -15.33 0.34
N ARG A 151 13.98 -15.55 -0.17
CA ARG A 151 15.14 -15.87 0.69
C ARG A 151 15.48 -14.72 1.62
N HIS A 152 15.53 -13.50 1.10
CA HIS A 152 15.83 -12.31 1.89
C HIS A 152 14.83 -12.13 3.06
N PHE A 153 13.52 -12.21 2.79
CA PHE A 153 12.50 -12.05 3.82
C PHE A 153 12.43 -13.25 4.77
N LEU A 154 12.74 -14.45 4.30
CA LEU A 154 12.88 -15.60 5.18
C LEU A 154 14.00 -15.38 6.20
N ASP A 155 15.18 -14.97 5.73
CA ASP A 155 16.35 -14.71 6.60
C ASP A 155 16.06 -13.59 7.60
N GLU A 156 15.37 -12.53 7.16
CA GLU A 156 14.92 -11.43 8.02
C GLU A 156 13.95 -11.92 9.10
N ALA A 157 12.94 -12.71 8.70
CA ALA A 157 11.96 -13.28 9.63
C ALA A 157 12.60 -14.26 10.61
N CYS A 158 13.50 -15.13 10.13
CA CYS A 158 14.23 -16.08 10.97
C CYS A 158 15.05 -15.36 12.05
N ARG A 159 15.74 -14.29 11.70
CA ARG A 159 16.48 -13.46 12.67
C ARG A 159 15.54 -12.80 13.67
N LYS A 160 14.43 -12.23 13.19
CA LYS A 160 13.46 -11.51 14.03
C LYS A 160 12.76 -12.43 15.05
N TYR A 161 12.43 -13.65 14.65
CA TYR A 161 11.66 -14.58 15.48
C TYR A 161 12.52 -15.67 16.16
N GLY A 162 13.86 -15.60 16.04
CA GLY A 162 14.76 -16.53 16.71
C GLY A 162 14.66 -17.98 16.23
N LYS A 163 14.26 -18.18 14.96
CA LYS A 163 14.14 -19.52 14.33
C LYS A 163 15.16 -19.69 13.19
N PRO A 164 16.48 -19.81 13.47
CA PRO A 164 17.49 -19.94 12.44
C PRO A 164 17.42 -21.30 11.74
N GLY A 165 17.87 -21.35 10.48
CA GLY A 165 18.01 -22.60 9.72
C GLY A 165 16.73 -23.11 9.06
N LEU A 166 15.68 -22.29 8.97
CA LEU A 166 14.51 -22.60 8.16
C LEU A 166 14.80 -22.37 6.67
N GLU A 167 14.29 -23.26 5.83
CA GLU A 167 14.47 -23.21 4.38
C GLU A 167 13.12 -23.26 3.66
N ILE A 168 13.10 -22.68 2.45
CA ILE A 168 11.94 -22.81 1.55
C ILE A 168 12.18 -24.02 0.64
N GLY A 169 11.39 -25.08 0.82
CA GLY A 169 11.47 -26.27 -0.01
C GLY A 169 11.11 -25.98 -1.49
N LYS A 170 11.56 -26.84 -2.40
CA LYS A 170 11.30 -26.67 -3.85
C LYS A 170 9.80 -26.55 -4.18
N LYS A 171 8.93 -27.33 -3.51
CA LYS A 171 7.48 -27.29 -3.68
C LYS A 171 6.92 -25.95 -3.24
N SER A 172 7.32 -25.46 -2.06
CA SER A 172 6.93 -24.18 -1.50
C SER A 172 7.38 -23.01 -2.38
N MET A 173 8.60 -23.04 -2.90
CA MET A 173 9.10 -22.02 -3.82
C MET A 173 8.27 -21.97 -5.12
N LYS A 174 7.91 -23.14 -5.69
CA LYS A 174 7.04 -23.18 -6.87
C LYS A 174 5.66 -22.58 -6.59
N GLN A 175 5.09 -22.80 -5.41
CA GLN A 175 3.82 -22.18 -5.01
C GLN A 175 3.94 -20.66 -4.92
N LEU A 176 5.02 -20.14 -4.32
CA LEU A 176 5.29 -18.69 -4.24
C LEU A 176 5.39 -18.06 -5.63
N MET A 177 6.06 -18.72 -6.59
CA MET A 177 6.21 -18.22 -7.96
C MET A 177 4.91 -18.26 -8.77
N GLN A 178 3.98 -19.15 -8.46
CA GLN A 178 2.69 -19.28 -9.15
C GLN A 178 1.59 -18.39 -8.59
N TYR A 179 1.78 -17.81 -7.41
CA TYR A 179 0.77 -16.97 -6.79
C TYR A 179 0.77 -15.55 -7.36
N HIS A 180 -0.41 -14.92 -7.47
CA HIS A 180 -0.59 -13.62 -8.15
C HIS A 180 -0.14 -12.39 -7.35
N TRP A 181 0.07 -12.53 -6.06
CA TRP A 181 0.55 -11.46 -5.16
C TRP A 181 -0.21 -10.14 -5.29
N PRO A 182 -1.54 -10.09 -5.04
CA PRO A 182 -2.31 -8.84 -5.10
C PRO A 182 -1.74 -7.75 -4.18
N GLY A 183 -1.21 -8.12 -3.00
CA GLY A 183 -0.51 -7.23 -2.07
C GLY A 183 0.98 -7.07 -2.36
N ASN A 184 1.45 -7.58 -3.52
CA ASN A 184 2.83 -7.45 -3.98
C ASN A 184 3.88 -7.91 -2.94
N VAL A 185 4.99 -7.18 -2.83
CA VAL A 185 6.11 -7.50 -1.93
C VAL A 185 5.71 -7.49 -0.46
N ARG A 186 4.77 -6.61 -0.05
CA ARG A 186 4.28 -6.58 1.35
C ARG A 186 3.56 -7.87 1.72
N GLU A 187 2.76 -8.41 0.81
CA GLU A 187 2.07 -9.69 1.02
C GLU A 187 3.07 -10.85 1.07
N LEU A 188 4.05 -10.88 0.19
CA LEU A 188 5.12 -11.88 0.20
C LEU A 188 5.86 -11.86 1.54
N GLN A 189 6.31 -10.70 2.00
CA GLN A 189 6.99 -10.54 3.29
C GLN A 189 6.15 -11.04 4.46
N ASN A 190 4.87 -10.63 4.53
CA ASN A 190 3.96 -11.06 5.59
C ASN A 190 3.68 -12.57 5.56
N THR A 191 3.57 -13.14 4.36
CA THR A 191 3.36 -14.58 4.17
C THR A 191 4.56 -15.38 4.67
N LEU A 192 5.77 -14.94 4.36
CA LEU A 192 7.00 -15.56 4.83
C LEU A 192 7.16 -15.43 6.35
N ALA A 193 6.91 -14.25 6.90
CA ALA A 193 6.94 -14.02 8.34
C ALA A 193 5.95 -14.94 9.07
N ARG A 194 4.72 -15.09 8.55
CA ARG A 194 3.73 -16.02 9.09
C ARG A 194 4.20 -17.47 8.99
N GLY A 195 4.75 -17.86 7.83
CA GLY A 195 5.31 -19.19 7.63
C GLY A 195 6.39 -19.52 8.66
N VAL A 196 7.30 -18.59 8.94
CA VAL A 196 8.36 -18.77 9.96
C VAL A 196 7.75 -18.91 11.37
N ILE A 197 6.78 -18.06 11.73
CA ILE A 197 6.13 -18.12 13.06
C ILE A 197 5.47 -19.48 13.28
N MET A 198 4.77 -19.99 12.27
CA MET A 198 3.97 -21.22 12.35
C MET A 198 4.76 -22.50 12.06
N SER A 199 6.01 -22.39 11.62
CA SER A 199 6.84 -23.56 11.32
C SER A 199 7.45 -24.14 12.59
N ASP A 200 7.21 -25.42 12.83
CA ASP A 200 7.90 -26.23 13.85
C ASP A 200 8.96 -27.17 13.24
N GLU A 201 9.03 -27.24 11.92
CA GLU A 201 9.96 -28.05 11.13
C GLU A 201 11.04 -27.20 10.45
N LYS A 202 12.07 -27.85 9.89
CA LYS A 202 13.15 -27.16 9.17
C LYS A 202 12.71 -26.50 7.85
N GLN A 203 11.54 -26.85 7.33
CA GLN A 203 11.02 -26.29 6.07
C GLN A 203 9.73 -25.51 6.30
N VAL A 204 9.68 -24.32 5.72
CA VAL A 204 8.48 -23.49 5.71
C VAL A 204 7.52 -23.98 4.62
N THR A 205 6.27 -24.26 5.01
CA THR A 205 5.19 -24.63 4.09
C THR A 205 4.16 -23.53 3.97
N PHE A 206 3.50 -23.43 2.80
CA PHE A 206 2.53 -22.39 2.48
C PHE A 206 1.19 -23.02 2.05
N ASP A 207 0.65 -23.91 2.86
CA ASP A 207 -0.57 -24.67 2.52
C ASP A 207 -1.80 -23.75 2.28
N GLN A 208 -1.78 -22.53 2.78
CA GLN A 208 -2.87 -21.56 2.59
C GLN A 208 -2.76 -20.73 1.29
N LEU A 209 -1.61 -20.71 0.60
CA LEU A 209 -1.46 -19.97 -0.66
C LEU A 209 -2.29 -20.56 -1.82
N GLY A 210 -2.64 -21.86 -1.75
CA GLY A 210 -3.49 -22.53 -2.74
C GLY A 210 -4.99 -22.36 -2.50
N ASN A 211 -5.41 -22.06 -1.28
CA ASN A 211 -6.82 -21.93 -0.92
C ASN A 211 -7.40 -20.52 -1.17
N THR A 212 -6.55 -19.52 -1.45
CA THR A 212 -6.96 -18.15 -1.78
C THR A 212 -7.06 -17.89 -3.29
N ALA A 213 -6.82 -18.89 -4.14
CA ALA A 213 -7.00 -18.81 -5.59
C ALA A 213 -8.48 -18.73 -6.02
N GLY A 214 -9.30 -18.02 -5.30
CA GLY A 214 -10.72 -17.79 -5.55
C GLY A 214 -11.41 -16.95 -4.49
N GLY A 215 -10.72 -16.60 -3.41
CA GLY A 215 -11.25 -15.73 -2.38
C GLY A 215 -10.80 -14.28 -2.61
N SER A 216 -11.64 -13.47 -3.22
CA SER A 216 -11.56 -12.01 -3.10
C SER A 216 -11.27 -11.66 -1.64
N LEU A 217 -10.12 -11.04 -1.36
CA LEU A 217 -9.88 -10.31 -0.11
C LEU A 217 -10.67 -8.99 -0.17
N THR A 218 -11.97 -9.08 -0.43
CA THR A 218 -12.86 -8.07 0.11
C THR A 218 -12.86 -8.32 1.62
N PRO A 219 -12.55 -7.32 2.45
CA PRO A 219 -12.82 -7.43 3.88
C PRO A 219 -14.26 -7.92 4.00
N PRO A 220 -14.58 -8.80 4.97
CA PRO A 220 -15.94 -9.26 5.16
C PRO A 220 -16.81 -8.01 5.19
N THR A 221 -17.65 -7.84 4.15
CA THR A 221 -18.60 -6.74 4.16
C THR A 221 -19.45 -6.96 5.40
N LEU A 222 -19.71 -5.89 6.16
CA LEU A 222 -20.64 -5.99 7.28
C LEU A 222 -22.08 -6.31 6.80
N ASN A 223 -22.24 -6.48 5.47
CA ASN A 223 -23.48 -6.93 4.85
C ASN A 223 -23.65 -8.44 5.02
N ILE A 224 -24.55 -8.81 5.93
CA ILE A 224 -24.84 -10.22 6.26
C ILE A 224 -25.34 -10.99 5.03
N GLU A 225 -26.11 -10.36 4.15
CA GLU A 225 -26.66 -11.02 2.96
C GLU A 225 -25.60 -11.38 1.92
N GLU A 226 -24.63 -10.50 1.69
CA GLU A 226 -23.51 -10.75 0.78
C GLU A 226 -22.59 -11.84 1.33
N ASN A 227 -22.33 -11.84 2.62
CA ASN A 227 -21.54 -12.87 3.28
C ASN A 227 -22.25 -14.23 3.23
N GLU A 228 -23.56 -14.27 3.48
CA GLU A 228 -24.36 -15.48 3.42
C GLU A 228 -24.37 -16.07 2.00
N LYS A 229 -24.58 -15.23 0.98
CA LYS A 229 -24.51 -15.62 -0.42
C LYS A 229 -23.15 -16.22 -0.79
N SER A 230 -22.06 -15.57 -0.39
CA SER A 230 -20.69 -16.03 -0.64
C SER A 230 -20.41 -17.39 0.04
N LEU A 231 -20.84 -17.58 1.28
CA LEU A 231 -20.68 -18.84 2.02
C LEU A 231 -21.44 -19.98 1.34
N ILE A 232 -22.67 -19.74 0.88
CA ILE A 232 -23.49 -20.74 0.16
C ILE A 232 -22.80 -21.15 -1.14
N GLN A 233 -22.34 -20.18 -1.96
CA GLN A 233 -21.63 -20.47 -3.20
C GLN A 233 -20.36 -21.28 -2.95
N LYS A 234 -19.58 -20.91 -1.93
CA LYS A 234 -18.37 -21.63 -1.54
C LYS A 234 -18.64 -23.07 -1.13
N ALA A 235 -19.66 -23.29 -0.30
CA ALA A 235 -20.04 -24.62 0.15
C ALA A 235 -20.51 -25.51 -1.02
N LEU A 236 -21.27 -24.96 -1.95
CA LEU A 236 -21.70 -25.68 -3.16
C LEU A 236 -20.51 -26.05 -4.06
N LEU A 237 -19.58 -25.12 -4.29
CA LEU A 237 -18.37 -25.38 -5.06
C LEU A 237 -17.51 -26.48 -4.45
N THR A 238 -17.27 -26.40 -3.12
CA THR A 238 -16.46 -27.39 -2.39
C THR A 238 -17.09 -28.78 -2.46
N ASN A 239 -18.41 -28.86 -2.44
CA ASN A 239 -19.15 -30.13 -2.49
C ASN A 239 -19.61 -30.52 -3.91
N ARG A 240 -19.05 -29.93 -4.95
CA ARG A 240 -19.36 -30.23 -6.37
C ARG A 240 -20.87 -30.19 -6.66
N GLY A 241 -21.58 -29.22 -6.10
CA GLY A 241 -23.02 -29.05 -6.27
C GLY A 241 -23.91 -29.96 -5.38
N ASN A 242 -23.33 -30.77 -4.52
CA ASN A 242 -24.12 -31.62 -3.60
C ASN A 242 -24.72 -30.80 -2.47
N VAL A 243 -26.00 -30.44 -2.64
CA VAL A 243 -26.74 -29.58 -1.69
C VAL A 243 -26.84 -30.18 -0.28
N THR A 244 -26.94 -31.49 -0.17
CA THR A 244 -27.05 -32.16 1.15
C THR A 244 -25.74 -32.03 1.95
N ARG A 245 -24.60 -32.23 1.32
CA ARG A 245 -23.28 -32.05 1.93
C ARG A 245 -22.98 -30.58 2.22
N ALA A 246 -23.31 -29.71 1.27
CA ALA A 246 -23.14 -28.25 1.44
C ALA A 246 -23.98 -27.72 2.63
N ALA A 247 -25.20 -28.23 2.83
CA ALA A 247 -26.04 -27.87 3.98
C ALA A 247 -25.42 -28.34 5.29
N ALA A 248 -24.88 -29.55 5.35
CA ALA A 248 -24.18 -30.08 6.51
C ALA A 248 -22.94 -29.22 6.87
N ASP A 249 -22.11 -28.85 5.87
CA ASP A 249 -20.94 -27.99 6.05
C ASP A 249 -21.29 -26.58 6.56
N LEU A 250 -22.47 -26.07 6.17
CA LEU A 250 -22.98 -24.77 6.61
C LEU A 250 -23.73 -24.83 7.96
N GLY A 251 -23.89 -26.01 8.54
CA GLY A 251 -24.62 -26.20 9.79
C GLY A 251 -26.13 -25.90 9.72
N ILE A 252 -26.75 -26.03 8.52
CA ILE A 252 -28.16 -25.77 8.27
C ILE A 252 -28.82 -26.98 7.63
N ASP A 253 -30.16 -27.07 7.75
CA ASP A 253 -30.89 -28.14 7.07
C ASP A 253 -31.00 -27.89 5.55
N ARG A 254 -31.17 -28.99 4.79
CA ARG A 254 -31.24 -28.96 3.32
C ARG A 254 -32.33 -28.03 2.79
N ASN A 255 -33.50 -27.98 3.45
CA ASN A 255 -34.63 -27.15 3.01
C ASN A 255 -34.35 -25.66 3.28
N ALA A 256 -33.63 -25.33 4.35
CA ALA A 256 -33.17 -24.00 4.64
C ALA A 256 -32.18 -23.53 3.58
N LEU A 257 -31.24 -24.40 3.13
CA LEU A 257 -30.29 -24.07 2.06
C LEU A 257 -31.02 -23.80 0.74
N TYR A 258 -32.01 -24.64 0.35
CA TYR A 258 -32.80 -24.41 -0.86
C TYR A 258 -33.52 -23.05 -0.86
N ARG A 259 -34.14 -22.68 0.28
CA ARG A 259 -34.81 -21.38 0.40
C ARG A 259 -33.86 -20.21 0.22
N ARG A 260 -32.63 -20.30 0.77
CA ARG A 260 -31.60 -19.28 0.65
C ARG A 260 -31.02 -19.24 -0.76
N MET A 261 -30.77 -20.40 -1.41
CA MET A 261 -30.36 -20.44 -2.81
C MET A 261 -31.39 -19.74 -3.71
N LYS A 262 -32.68 -20.00 -3.51
CA LYS A 262 -33.77 -19.32 -4.24
C LYS A 262 -33.78 -17.82 -4.00
N LYS A 263 -33.60 -17.38 -2.73
CA LYS A 263 -33.52 -15.96 -2.36
C LYS A 263 -32.39 -15.24 -3.09
N TYR A 264 -31.23 -15.89 -3.25
CA TYR A 264 -30.03 -15.27 -3.83
C TYR A 264 -29.82 -15.58 -5.33
N GLY A 265 -30.77 -16.27 -5.97
CA GLY A 265 -30.67 -16.63 -7.40
C GLY A 265 -29.51 -17.58 -7.71
N ILE A 266 -29.15 -18.46 -6.76
CA ILE A 266 -28.10 -19.48 -6.95
C ILE A 266 -28.77 -20.76 -7.46
N GLN A 267 -28.32 -21.24 -8.63
CA GLN A 267 -28.79 -22.51 -9.24
C GLN A 267 -27.90 -23.67 -8.83
#